data_bb4e165293bf6b7404321b541578ed25
#
_entry.id   bb4e165293bf6b7404321b541578ed25
#
_cell.length_a   1.000
_cell.length_b   1.000
_cell.length_c   1.000
_cell.angle_alpha   90.00
_cell.angle_beta   90.00
_cell.angle_gamma   90.00
#
_symmetry.space_group_name_H-M   'P 1'
#
loop_
_entity.id
_entity.type
_entity.pdbx_description
1 polymer ?
#
loop_
_entity_poly.entity_id
_entity_poly.type
_entity_poly.pdbx_seq_one_letter_code
_entity_poly.pdbx_strand_id
1 'polypeptide(L)'
;MEGPTPVSALIHAATMVAAGVYLVARTYDIFVQSEQAMLVVAYIGGFTALMAATMALVKKDIKRVVAYSTVSQLGYMMMGLGIGSYTAGIFHLYNHAFFKALLFLCAGSIIYAMDSYNLFEMGGLRRRMPITFWAMVIAGLSLAGIFPLSGFWSKDAIVASAYDEHYYVLFVMALITVFLTAFYIFRAIFLAFTGEPRTEGARAAVESPGIMVGPMVILAFFSVVSGWVGIPDGFGIPVKDYFAELVVPSEFARETLGLEPHPFSLIMAAISALAGLVGIGLAYALYVQRPERAGALSRRFSGLYTFLDKGWYFDALYGATFVRAAKYVGRMAREFDRRILVGGLTGGVGGLVSRFGELLRRLQTGGVQNYALFILLSVLIIGVIAGAQYAFLVFAIIVLITITAFAVGSRL
;
A
#
# COMPACT_ATOMS: atom_id res chain seq x y z
N MET A 1 6.38 -4.06 8.08
CA MET A 1 7.09 -2.76 8.22
C MET A 1 8.61 -3.02 8.32
N GLU A 2 9.16 -3.62 7.27
CA GLU A 2 10.59 -4.07 7.27
C GLU A 2 11.56 -2.98 6.80
N GLY A 3 11.06 -1.94 6.13
CA GLY A 3 11.89 -0.83 5.64
C GLY A 3 12.41 0.09 6.75
N PRO A 4 13.49 0.86 6.49
CA PRO A 4 13.99 1.87 7.41
C PRO A 4 12.90 2.88 7.80
N THR A 5 12.92 3.35 9.04
CA THR A 5 11.83 4.21 9.56
C THR A 5 11.65 5.53 8.81
N PRO A 6 12.70 6.23 8.31
CA PRO A 6 12.50 7.42 7.46
C PRO A 6 11.75 7.11 6.16
N VAL A 7 12.03 5.96 5.54
CA VAL A 7 11.27 5.50 4.35
C VAL A 7 9.82 5.20 4.72
N SER A 8 9.59 4.57 5.88
CA SER A 8 8.24 4.36 6.40
C SER A 8 7.50 5.68 6.64
N ALA A 9 8.19 6.71 7.13
CA ALA A 9 7.61 8.05 7.29
C ALA A 9 7.14 8.62 5.94
N LEU A 10 7.97 8.58 4.90
CA LEU A 10 7.61 9.02 3.55
C LEU A 10 6.41 8.25 2.98
N ILE A 11 6.49 6.92 3.00
CA ILE A 11 5.47 6.04 2.41
C ILE A 11 4.11 6.22 3.08
N HIS A 12 4.08 6.26 4.42
CA HIS A 12 2.82 6.26 5.18
C HIS A 12 2.30 7.66 5.54
N ALA A 13 3.09 8.72 5.35
CA ALA A 13 2.61 10.07 5.66
C ALA A 13 2.06 10.80 4.43
N ALA A 14 2.84 10.88 3.33
CA ALA A 14 2.59 11.85 2.28
C ALA A 14 2.57 11.28 0.86
N THR A 15 3.11 10.07 0.62
CA THR A 15 3.36 9.62 -0.75
C THR A 15 2.51 8.41 -1.15
N MET A 16 2.99 7.18 -0.97
CA MET A 16 2.39 5.99 -1.56
C MET A 16 0.94 5.75 -1.09
N VAL A 17 0.69 5.88 0.21
CA VAL A 17 -0.65 5.63 0.75
C VAL A 17 -1.63 6.76 0.43
N ALA A 18 -1.14 7.99 0.28
CA ALA A 18 -1.92 9.15 -0.13
C ALA A 18 -2.42 9.04 -1.58
N ALA A 19 -1.70 8.29 -2.43
CA ALA A 19 -2.04 8.11 -3.84
C ALA A 19 -3.46 7.58 -4.07
N GLY A 20 -3.96 6.68 -3.20
CA GLY A 20 -5.33 6.16 -3.29
C GLY A 20 -6.39 7.22 -3.04
N VAL A 21 -6.21 8.05 -2.02
CA VAL A 21 -7.10 9.18 -1.71
C VAL A 21 -7.03 10.22 -2.84
N TYR A 22 -5.82 10.55 -3.28
CA TYR A 22 -5.59 11.46 -4.39
C TYR A 22 -6.21 10.96 -5.70
N LEU A 23 -6.14 9.65 -5.98
CA LEU A 23 -6.77 9.06 -7.17
C LEU A 23 -8.28 9.32 -7.17
N VAL A 24 -8.98 9.02 -6.06
CA VAL A 24 -10.43 9.27 -5.96
C VAL A 24 -10.72 10.75 -6.08
N ALA A 25 -9.94 11.62 -5.43
CA ALA A 25 -10.10 13.07 -5.54
C ALA A 25 -9.82 13.58 -6.96
N ARG A 26 -8.81 13.06 -7.66
CA ARG A 26 -8.45 13.47 -9.03
C ARG A 26 -9.46 13.01 -10.08
N THR A 27 -10.10 11.89 -9.84
CA THR A 27 -11.16 11.33 -10.71
C THR A 27 -12.55 11.52 -10.13
N TYR A 28 -12.73 12.54 -9.29
CA TYR A 28 -13.94 12.76 -8.52
C TYR A 28 -15.19 12.88 -9.40
N ASP A 29 -15.07 13.55 -10.55
CA ASP A 29 -16.15 13.71 -11.54
C ASP A 29 -16.67 12.38 -12.10
N ILE A 30 -15.86 11.32 -12.07
CA ILE A 30 -16.30 9.98 -12.45
C ILE A 30 -17.11 9.34 -11.31
N PHE A 31 -16.64 9.50 -10.07
CA PHE A 31 -17.30 8.91 -8.90
C PHE A 31 -18.66 9.52 -8.63
N VAL A 32 -18.80 10.84 -8.75
CA VAL A 32 -20.05 11.56 -8.47
C VAL A 32 -21.18 11.22 -9.43
N GLN A 33 -20.89 10.65 -10.61
CA GLN A 33 -21.92 10.18 -11.55
C GLN A 33 -22.68 8.95 -11.04
N SER A 34 -22.18 8.28 -10.00
CA SER A 34 -22.81 7.10 -9.41
C SER A 34 -22.91 7.23 -7.90
N GLU A 35 -24.12 7.45 -7.41
CA GLU A 35 -24.44 7.48 -5.98
C GLU A 35 -23.94 6.20 -5.28
N GLN A 36 -24.13 5.03 -5.92
CA GLN A 36 -23.66 3.75 -5.38
C GLN A 36 -22.14 3.71 -5.23
N ALA A 37 -21.38 4.27 -6.19
CA ALA A 37 -19.93 4.34 -6.09
C ALA A 37 -19.49 5.22 -4.93
N MET A 38 -20.12 6.38 -4.76
CA MET A 38 -19.88 7.29 -3.63
C MET A 38 -20.18 6.62 -2.29
N LEU A 39 -21.33 5.94 -2.17
CA LEU A 39 -21.70 5.19 -0.96
C LEU A 39 -20.68 4.07 -0.64
N VAL A 40 -20.23 3.32 -1.64
CA VAL A 40 -19.21 2.28 -1.46
C VAL A 40 -17.92 2.90 -0.92
N VAL A 41 -17.45 4.01 -1.49
CA VAL A 41 -16.27 4.72 -1.00
C VAL A 41 -16.45 5.18 0.44
N ALA A 42 -17.61 5.76 0.76
CA ALA A 42 -17.93 6.27 2.10
C ALA A 42 -17.94 5.15 3.16
N TYR A 43 -18.71 4.08 2.92
CA TYR A 43 -18.88 3.00 3.90
C TYR A 43 -17.63 2.13 4.05
N ILE A 44 -16.92 1.80 2.96
CA ILE A 44 -15.63 1.10 3.04
C ILE A 44 -14.59 1.97 3.74
N GLY A 45 -14.58 3.28 3.47
CA GLY A 45 -13.74 4.24 4.15
C GLY A 45 -13.99 4.27 5.66
N GLY A 46 -15.24 4.48 6.08
CA GLY A 46 -15.64 4.49 7.49
C GLY A 46 -15.36 3.18 8.21
N PHE A 47 -15.70 2.04 7.59
CA PHE A 47 -15.39 0.71 8.12
C PHE A 47 -13.88 0.51 8.29
N THR A 48 -13.08 0.87 7.29
CA THR A 48 -11.61 0.77 7.34
C THR A 48 -11.04 1.63 8.45
N ALA A 49 -11.57 2.84 8.64
CA ALA A 49 -11.15 3.75 9.70
C ALA A 49 -11.34 3.11 11.08
N LEU A 50 -12.53 2.58 11.36
CA LEU A 50 -12.88 1.93 12.62
C LEU A 50 -12.08 0.62 12.82
N MET A 51 -12.05 -0.25 11.81
CA MET A 51 -11.35 -1.53 11.87
C MET A 51 -9.86 -1.33 12.20
N ALA A 52 -9.17 -0.45 11.46
CA ALA A 52 -7.74 -0.19 11.68
C ALA A 52 -7.47 0.44 13.05
N ALA A 53 -8.35 1.33 13.54
CA ALA A 53 -8.25 1.89 14.89
C ALA A 53 -8.35 0.80 15.96
N THR A 54 -9.25 -0.16 15.83
CA THR A 54 -9.37 -1.29 16.77
C THR A 54 -8.13 -2.18 16.78
N MET A 55 -7.52 -2.42 15.61
CA MET A 55 -6.27 -3.17 15.52
C MET A 55 -5.11 -2.44 16.21
N ALA A 56 -5.02 -1.10 16.06
CA ALA A 56 -3.99 -0.29 16.69
C ALA A 56 -4.00 -0.37 18.23
N LEU A 57 -5.17 -0.61 18.85
CA LEU A 57 -5.32 -0.72 20.31
C LEU A 57 -4.43 -1.79 20.94
N VAL A 58 -4.23 -2.91 20.25
CA VAL A 58 -3.60 -4.11 20.83
C VAL A 58 -2.15 -4.33 20.36
N LYS A 59 -1.70 -3.63 19.31
CA LYS A 59 -0.35 -3.80 18.79
C LYS A 59 0.71 -3.40 19.81
N LYS A 60 1.76 -4.23 19.90
CA LYS A 60 2.90 -4.03 20.81
C LYS A 60 4.04 -3.25 20.15
N ASP A 61 4.15 -3.36 18.83
CA ASP A 61 5.17 -2.69 18.02
C ASP A 61 4.75 -1.24 17.72
N ILE A 62 5.60 -0.29 18.11
CA ILE A 62 5.35 1.15 17.93
C ILE A 62 5.15 1.54 16.46
N LYS A 63 5.94 0.96 15.52
CA LYS A 63 5.77 1.21 14.07
C LYS A 63 4.43 0.68 13.58
N ARG A 64 3.99 -0.48 14.06
CA ARG A 64 2.70 -1.06 13.69
C ARG A 64 1.54 -0.23 14.22
N VAL A 65 1.62 0.29 15.46
CA VAL A 65 0.60 1.23 15.98
C VAL A 65 0.46 2.43 15.05
N VAL A 66 1.58 3.08 14.68
CA VAL A 66 1.57 4.25 13.80
C VAL A 66 1.12 3.87 12.37
N ALA A 67 1.43 2.66 11.87
CA ALA A 67 0.97 2.18 10.57
C ALA A 67 -0.55 1.93 10.53
N TYR A 68 -1.11 1.23 11.51
CA TYR A 68 -2.57 1.04 11.58
C TYR A 68 -3.31 2.35 11.78
N SER A 69 -2.71 3.30 12.50
CA SER A 69 -3.26 4.65 12.59
C SER A 69 -3.27 5.38 11.24
N THR A 70 -2.31 5.09 10.34
CA THR A 70 -2.34 5.61 8.96
C THR A 70 -3.52 5.03 8.19
N VAL A 71 -3.71 3.71 8.20
CA VAL A 71 -4.84 3.04 7.54
C VAL A 71 -6.17 3.62 8.05
N SER A 72 -6.28 3.86 9.36
CA SER A 72 -7.46 4.49 9.96
C SER A 72 -7.71 5.89 9.40
N GLN A 73 -6.68 6.74 9.31
CA GLN A 73 -6.86 8.12 8.81
C GLN A 73 -7.16 8.17 7.31
N LEU A 74 -6.56 7.27 6.51
CA LEU A 74 -6.93 7.13 5.10
C LEU A 74 -8.40 6.71 4.94
N GLY A 75 -8.88 5.84 5.81
CA GLY A 75 -10.31 5.50 5.88
C GLY A 75 -11.19 6.73 6.12
N TYR A 76 -10.78 7.64 7.03
CA TYR A 76 -11.46 8.93 7.22
C TYR A 76 -11.51 9.78 5.96
N MET A 77 -10.37 9.90 5.26
CA MET A 77 -10.29 10.70 4.04
C MET A 77 -11.20 10.13 2.94
N MET A 78 -11.18 8.79 2.77
CA MET A 78 -12.06 8.11 1.83
C MET A 78 -13.54 8.27 2.20
N MET A 79 -13.88 8.17 3.49
CA MET A 79 -15.22 8.44 3.98
C MET A 79 -15.64 9.88 3.66
N GLY A 80 -14.77 10.86 3.92
CA GLY A 80 -15.01 12.27 3.61
C GLY A 80 -15.27 12.51 2.12
N LEU A 81 -14.43 11.93 1.24
CA LEU A 81 -14.67 12.00 -0.21
C LEU A 81 -16.00 11.35 -0.61
N GLY A 82 -16.30 10.18 -0.06
CA GLY A 82 -17.51 9.42 -0.40
C GLY A 82 -18.83 10.06 0.03
N ILE A 83 -18.84 10.88 1.09
CA ILE A 83 -20.02 11.63 1.55
C ILE A 83 -20.12 13.02 0.91
N GLY A 84 -19.30 13.36 -0.06
CA GLY A 84 -19.34 14.70 -0.69
C GLY A 84 -18.39 15.73 -0.07
N SER A 85 -17.75 15.46 1.06
CA SER A 85 -16.86 16.39 1.75
C SER A 85 -15.44 16.40 1.14
N TYR A 86 -15.36 16.78 -0.15
CA TYR A 86 -14.15 16.77 -0.97
C TYR A 86 -13.01 17.56 -0.33
N THR A 87 -13.27 18.84 -0.03
CA THR A 87 -12.29 19.77 0.53
C THR A 87 -11.77 19.28 1.88
N ALA A 88 -12.64 18.82 2.77
CA ALA A 88 -12.23 18.30 4.08
C ALA A 88 -11.40 17.02 3.97
N GLY A 89 -11.72 16.12 3.05
CA GLY A 89 -10.95 14.91 2.79
C GLY A 89 -9.51 15.20 2.35
N ILE A 90 -9.33 16.15 1.42
CA ILE A 90 -8.00 16.57 0.94
C ILE A 90 -7.28 17.43 1.99
N PHE A 91 -8.02 18.26 2.73
CA PHE A 91 -7.44 19.02 3.82
C PHE A 91 -6.89 18.12 4.93
N HIS A 92 -7.60 17.04 5.22
CA HIS A 92 -7.08 16.06 6.15
C HIS A 92 -5.85 15.32 5.62
N LEU A 93 -5.79 15.02 4.31
CA LEU A 93 -4.61 14.46 3.66
C LEU A 93 -3.39 15.39 3.78
N TYR A 94 -3.58 16.69 3.55
CA TYR A 94 -2.53 17.70 3.68
C TYR A 94 -1.98 17.77 5.12
N ASN A 95 -2.84 17.90 6.11
CA ASN A 95 -2.43 17.96 7.51
C ASN A 95 -1.81 16.64 8.01
N HIS A 96 -2.36 15.51 7.54
CA HIS A 96 -1.87 14.17 7.84
C HIS A 96 -0.41 13.98 7.47
N ALA A 97 0.03 14.55 6.34
CA ALA A 97 1.42 14.43 5.89
C ALA A 97 2.41 14.90 6.98
N PHE A 98 2.14 16.00 7.67
CA PHE A 98 3.03 16.56 8.69
C PHE A 98 3.03 15.74 10.00
N PHE A 99 1.88 15.60 10.64
CA PHE A 99 1.85 14.93 11.94
C PHE A 99 2.15 13.42 11.83
N LYS A 100 1.88 12.80 10.70
CA LYS A 100 2.18 11.38 10.51
C LYS A 100 3.65 11.12 10.22
N ALA A 101 4.29 11.95 9.38
CA ALA A 101 5.74 11.89 9.18
C ALA A 101 6.46 12.07 10.53
N LEU A 102 6.01 13.04 11.33
CA LEU A 102 6.54 13.28 12.66
C LEU A 102 6.41 12.05 13.58
N LEU A 103 5.23 11.43 13.65
CA LEU A 103 5.03 10.22 14.45
C LEU A 103 5.96 9.07 14.06
N PHE A 104 6.17 8.86 12.77
CA PHE A 104 7.11 7.84 12.30
C PHE A 104 8.55 8.20 12.62
N LEU A 105 8.97 9.45 12.44
CA LEU A 105 10.33 9.86 12.78
C LEU A 105 10.58 9.77 14.29
N CYS A 106 9.61 10.15 15.14
CA CYS A 106 9.68 9.93 16.58
C CYS A 106 9.81 8.44 16.94
N ALA A 107 9.00 7.58 16.31
CA ALA A 107 9.13 6.14 16.50
C ALA A 107 10.52 5.64 16.06
N GLY A 108 11.06 6.18 14.96
CA GLY A 108 12.41 5.87 14.48
C GLY A 108 13.49 6.31 15.44
N SER A 109 13.37 7.50 16.02
CA SER A 109 14.27 8.03 17.05
C SER A 109 14.31 7.11 18.29
N ILE A 110 13.13 6.68 18.76
CA ILE A 110 13.03 5.76 19.90
C ILE A 110 13.68 4.40 19.57
N ILE A 111 13.36 3.83 18.40
CA ILE A 111 13.92 2.55 17.97
C ILE A 111 15.44 2.62 17.83
N TYR A 112 15.95 3.71 17.27
CA TYR A 112 17.39 3.94 17.13
C TYR A 112 18.10 3.98 18.50
N ALA A 113 17.48 4.65 19.51
CA ALA A 113 18.05 4.78 20.84
C ALA A 113 17.97 3.49 21.67
N MET A 114 17.01 2.60 21.39
CA MET A 114 16.71 1.43 22.22
C MET A 114 16.99 0.08 21.55
N ASP A 115 17.18 0.06 20.24
CA ASP A 115 17.25 -1.15 19.42
C ASP A 115 16.07 -2.12 19.64
N SER A 116 14.87 -1.57 19.93
CA SER A 116 13.64 -2.34 20.13
C SER A 116 12.42 -1.62 19.57
N TYR A 117 11.50 -2.41 19.01
CA TYR A 117 10.18 -1.96 18.51
C TYR A 117 9.08 -2.10 19.56
N ASN A 118 9.32 -2.84 20.64
CA ASN A 118 8.30 -3.28 21.57
C ASN A 118 8.03 -2.22 22.63
N LEU A 119 6.82 -1.64 22.62
CA LEU A 119 6.36 -0.65 23.59
C LEU A 119 6.48 -1.10 25.05
N PHE A 120 6.37 -2.39 25.33
CA PHE A 120 6.46 -2.94 26.69
C PHE A 120 7.90 -3.07 27.19
N GLU A 121 8.89 -2.92 26.34
CA GLU A 121 10.31 -2.86 26.69
C GLU A 121 10.80 -1.44 26.94
N MET A 122 10.00 -0.44 26.56
CA MET A 122 10.23 0.99 26.74
C MET A 122 9.90 1.43 28.17
N GLY A 123 9.86 2.71 28.42
CA GLY A 123 9.48 3.34 29.68
C GLY A 123 10.49 4.40 30.11
N GLY A 124 10.02 5.44 30.77
CA GLY A 124 10.87 6.48 31.34
C GLY A 124 11.65 7.36 30.36
N LEU A 125 11.39 7.26 29.06
CA LEU A 125 12.17 7.95 28.02
C LEU A 125 11.98 9.47 28.04
N ARG A 126 10.95 10.02 28.70
CA ARG A 126 10.66 11.45 28.74
C ARG A 126 11.86 12.32 29.17
N ARG A 127 12.62 11.86 30.16
CA ARG A 127 13.77 12.62 30.68
C ARG A 127 15.03 12.42 29.80
N ARG A 128 15.09 11.36 29.07
CA ARG A 128 16.25 10.96 28.26
C ARG A 128 16.17 11.45 26.82
N MET A 129 14.95 11.56 26.30
CA MET A 129 14.63 11.99 24.93
C MET A 129 13.54 13.08 24.96
N PRO A 130 13.83 14.25 25.54
CA PRO A 130 12.83 15.29 25.77
C PRO A 130 12.30 15.91 24.46
N ILE A 131 13.13 16.05 23.43
CA ILE A 131 12.71 16.64 22.16
C ILE A 131 11.82 15.64 21.43
N THR A 132 12.22 14.37 21.33
CA THR A 132 11.41 13.28 20.76
C THR A 132 10.09 13.15 21.52
N PHE A 133 10.07 13.28 22.85
CA PHE A 133 8.84 13.24 23.64
C PHE A 133 7.85 14.34 23.23
N TRP A 134 8.29 15.60 23.25
CA TRP A 134 7.39 16.71 22.92
C TRP A 134 6.94 16.68 21.46
N ALA A 135 7.83 16.32 20.55
CA ALA A 135 7.48 16.13 19.14
C ALA A 135 6.39 15.05 18.97
N MET A 136 6.52 13.91 19.67
CA MET A 136 5.52 12.85 19.62
C MET A 136 4.20 13.23 20.29
N VAL A 137 4.23 14.02 21.38
CA VAL A 137 3.02 14.56 22.03
C VAL A 137 2.28 15.52 21.08
N ILE A 138 2.99 16.47 20.46
CA ILE A 138 2.41 17.40 19.49
C ILE A 138 1.75 16.64 18.34
N ALA A 139 2.47 15.69 17.73
CA ALA A 139 1.93 14.88 16.65
C ALA A 139 0.73 14.02 17.11
N GLY A 140 0.79 13.47 18.31
CA GLY A 140 -0.29 12.67 18.90
C GLY A 140 -1.54 13.50 19.19
N LEU A 141 -1.40 14.70 19.71
CA LEU A 141 -2.51 15.65 19.92
C LEU A 141 -3.13 16.10 18.59
N SER A 142 -2.28 16.39 17.59
CA SER A 142 -2.75 16.72 16.23
C SER A 142 -3.53 15.56 15.62
N LEU A 143 -2.99 14.34 15.66
CA LEU A 143 -3.67 13.14 15.22
C LEU A 143 -5.00 12.89 15.95
N ALA A 144 -5.05 13.16 17.25
CA ALA A 144 -6.26 13.04 18.07
C ALA A 144 -7.34 14.08 17.72
N GLY A 145 -6.96 15.17 17.02
CA GLY A 145 -7.88 16.25 16.67
C GLY A 145 -8.13 17.21 17.85
N ILE A 146 -7.07 17.56 18.58
CA ILE A 146 -7.19 18.47 19.72
C ILE A 146 -6.86 19.90 19.30
N PHE A 147 -7.75 20.84 19.64
CA PHE A 147 -7.57 22.28 19.42
C PHE A 147 -6.28 22.80 20.12
N PRO A 148 -5.49 23.68 19.50
CA PRO A 148 -5.65 24.31 18.18
C PRO A 148 -4.80 23.67 17.08
N LEU A 149 -4.42 22.39 17.18
CA LEU A 149 -3.52 21.72 16.28
C LEU A 149 -4.17 21.40 14.92
N SER A 150 -3.33 21.13 13.92
CA SER A 150 -3.76 21.00 12.51
C SER A 150 -4.82 19.93 12.27
N GLY A 151 -4.74 18.80 12.99
CA GLY A 151 -5.69 17.70 12.83
C GLY A 151 -7.10 18.00 13.34
N PHE A 152 -7.26 18.97 14.26
CA PHE A 152 -8.58 19.42 14.71
C PHE A 152 -9.42 19.95 13.55
N TRP A 153 -8.91 20.92 12.82
CA TRP A 153 -9.64 21.60 11.74
C TRP A 153 -10.12 20.65 10.65
N SER A 154 -9.23 19.76 10.18
CA SER A 154 -9.54 18.87 9.06
C SER A 154 -10.36 17.63 9.44
N LYS A 155 -10.14 17.07 10.64
CA LYS A 155 -10.88 15.89 11.09
C LYS A 155 -12.31 16.24 11.48
N ASP A 156 -12.49 17.33 12.20
CA ASP A 156 -13.81 17.80 12.61
C ASP A 156 -14.69 18.16 11.41
N ALA A 157 -14.12 18.73 10.36
CA ALA A 157 -14.84 18.98 9.13
C ALA A 157 -15.43 17.70 8.52
N ILE A 158 -14.68 16.58 8.50
CA ILE A 158 -15.20 15.29 8.01
C ILE A 158 -16.29 14.73 8.93
N VAL A 159 -16.10 14.83 10.25
CA VAL A 159 -17.07 14.33 11.23
C VAL A 159 -18.37 15.15 11.17
N ALA A 160 -18.27 16.47 11.07
CA ALA A 160 -19.42 17.36 10.95
C ALA A 160 -20.19 17.09 9.64
N SER A 161 -19.48 17.01 8.51
CA SER A 161 -20.13 16.68 7.22
C SER A 161 -20.90 15.36 7.25
N ALA A 162 -20.40 14.34 7.95
CA ALA A 162 -21.12 13.07 8.07
C ALA A 162 -22.44 13.20 8.84
N TYR A 163 -22.52 14.15 9.78
CA TYR A 163 -23.75 14.46 10.50
C TYR A 163 -24.71 15.32 9.66
N ASP A 164 -24.19 16.38 9.04
CA ASP A 164 -24.97 17.35 8.29
C ASP A 164 -25.59 16.72 7.03
N GLU A 165 -24.87 15.81 6.38
CA GLU A 165 -25.34 15.01 5.25
C GLU A 165 -26.21 13.80 5.67
N HIS A 166 -26.60 13.71 6.93
CA HIS A 166 -27.48 12.68 7.49
C HIS A 166 -26.94 11.24 7.41
N TYR A 167 -25.62 11.04 7.22
CA TYR A 167 -24.96 9.74 7.30
C TYR A 167 -24.68 9.34 8.75
N TYR A 168 -25.69 9.20 9.59
CA TYR A 168 -25.55 8.98 11.03
C TYR A 168 -24.73 7.75 11.40
N VAL A 169 -24.80 6.68 10.61
CA VAL A 169 -23.98 5.47 10.84
C VAL A 169 -22.49 5.79 10.68
N LEU A 170 -22.12 6.51 9.63
CA LEU A 170 -20.74 6.94 9.39
C LEU A 170 -20.29 7.95 10.44
N PHE A 171 -21.16 8.86 10.85
CA PHE A 171 -20.88 9.79 11.95
C PHE A 171 -20.54 9.06 13.24
N VAL A 172 -21.34 8.07 13.66
CA VAL A 172 -21.08 7.27 14.87
C VAL A 172 -19.77 6.48 14.73
N MET A 173 -19.51 5.84 13.57
CA MET A 173 -18.27 5.15 13.30
C MET A 173 -17.07 6.11 13.38
N ALA A 174 -17.19 7.30 12.81
CA ALA A 174 -16.19 8.35 12.87
C ALA A 174 -15.90 8.76 14.33
N LEU A 175 -16.92 9.05 15.11
CA LEU A 175 -16.80 9.49 16.49
C LEU A 175 -16.15 8.43 17.39
N ILE A 176 -16.55 7.16 17.25
CA ILE A 176 -15.90 6.04 17.93
C ILE A 176 -14.41 5.97 17.51
N THR A 177 -14.12 6.19 16.24
CA THR A 177 -12.74 6.15 15.74
C THR A 177 -11.91 7.34 16.26
N VAL A 178 -12.50 8.54 16.47
CA VAL A 178 -11.81 9.67 17.15
C VAL A 178 -11.35 9.24 18.55
N PHE A 179 -12.28 8.69 19.33
CA PHE A 179 -11.98 8.18 20.68
C PHE A 179 -10.87 7.12 20.67
N LEU A 180 -10.99 6.11 19.79
CA LEU A 180 -9.99 5.04 19.67
C LEU A 180 -8.62 5.58 19.22
N THR A 181 -8.62 6.55 18.29
CA THR A 181 -7.40 7.20 17.80
C THR A 181 -6.63 7.88 18.93
N ALA A 182 -7.31 8.69 19.71
CA ALA A 182 -6.73 9.36 20.87
C ALA A 182 -6.22 8.33 21.90
N PHE A 183 -6.99 7.29 22.16
CA PHE A 183 -6.63 6.25 23.11
C PHE A 183 -5.36 5.49 22.68
N TYR A 184 -5.28 4.94 21.46
CA TYR A 184 -4.14 4.11 21.08
C TYR A 184 -2.84 4.90 20.93
N ILE A 185 -2.92 6.15 20.43
CA ILE A 185 -1.69 6.94 20.27
C ILE A 185 -1.14 7.38 21.64
N PHE A 186 -2.01 7.80 22.57
CA PHE A 186 -1.59 8.14 23.90
C PHE A 186 -1.20 6.92 24.75
N ARG A 187 -1.81 5.75 24.50
CA ARG A 187 -1.29 4.49 25.02
C ARG A 187 0.16 4.27 24.60
N ALA A 188 0.51 4.48 23.33
CA ALA A 188 1.87 4.31 22.84
C ALA A 188 2.82 5.35 23.48
N ILE A 189 2.40 6.61 23.57
CA ILE A 189 3.17 7.69 24.21
C ILE A 189 3.40 7.38 25.70
N PHE A 190 2.37 7.00 26.44
CA PHE A 190 2.52 6.70 27.88
C PHE A 190 3.38 5.46 28.12
N LEU A 191 3.23 4.40 27.30
CA LEU A 191 4.07 3.21 27.44
C LEU A 191 5.55 3.51 27.16
N ALA A 192 5.86 4.37 26.19
CA ALA A 192 7.23 4.69 25.83
C ALA A 192 7.89 5.69 26.79
N PHE A 193 7.17 6.72 27.21
CA PHE A 193 7.80 7.86 27.87
C PHE A 193 7.55 7.97 29.37
N THR A 194 6.55 7.28 29.94
CA THR A 194 6.23 7.37 31.36
C THR A 194 6.68 6.13 32.14
N GLY A 195 6.63 6.23 33.48
CA GLY A 195 7.07 5.18 34.38
C GLY A 195 8.59 5.02 34.43
N GLU A 196 9.05 3.88 34.93
CA GLU A 196 10.47 3.55 35.02
C GLU A 196 10.95 2.85 33.74
N PRO A 197 12.24 2.99 33.37
CA PRO A 197 12.82 2.24 32.26
C PRO A 197 12.74 0.73 32.50
N ARG A 198 12.15 -0.01 31.56
CA ARG A 198 11.88 -1.44 31.74
C ARG A 198 13.01 -2.35 31.28
N THR A 199 13.93 -1.85 30.47
CA THR A 199 15.09 -2.59 29.95
C THR A 199 16.36 -1.78 30.06
N GLU A 200 17.52 -2.44 29.91
CA GLU A 200 18.83 -1.76 29.86
C GLU A 200 18.90 -0.79 28.67
N GLY A 201 18.32 -1.15 27.50
CA GLY A 201 18.21 -0.24 26.38
C GLY A 201 17.46 1.04 26.72
N ALA A 202 16.35 0.94 27.47
CA ALA A 202 15.61 2.11 27.93
C ALA A 202 16.40 2.95 28.95
N ARG A 203 17.24 2.32 29.78
CA ARG A 203 18.13 3.01 30.73
C ARG A 203 19.29 3.71 30.04
N ALA A 204 19.82 3.14 28.97
CA ALA A 204 20.94 3.67 28.21
C ALA A 204 20.51 4.67 27.13
N ALA A 205 19.21 4.75 26.80
CA ALA A 205 18.68 5.61 25.74
C ALA A 205 19.10 7.08 25.95
N VAL A 206 19.50 7.71 24.84
CA VAL A 206 19.84 9.13 24.75
C VAL A 206 19.10 9.76 23.59
N GLU A 207 18.95 11.10 23.62
CA GLU A 207 18.31 11.81 22.50
C GLU A 207 19.07 11.57 21.19
N SER A 208 18.33 11.45 20.11
CA SER A 208 18.91 11.25 18.78
C SER A 208 19.75 12.45 18.31
N PRO A 209 20.72 12.24 17.41
CA PRO A 209 21.58 13.32 16.92
C PRO A 209 20.77 14.39 16.18
N GLY A 210 21.31 15.63 16.14
CA GLY A 210 20.63 16.81 15.60
C GLY A 210 20.11 16.65 14.16
N ILE A 211 20.78 15.84 13.35
CA ILE A 211 20.34 15.51 11.98
C ILE A 211 18.99 14.77 11.93
N MET A 212 18.66 13.99 12.97
CA MET A 212 17.37 13.33 13.12
C MET A 212 16.34 14.24 13.78
N VAL A 213 16.74 15.00 14.78
CA VAL A 213 15.89 15.89 15.58
C VAL A 213 15.43 17.12 14.79
N GLY A 214 16.31 17.69 13.94
CA GLY A 214 16.00 18.88 13.13
C GLY A 214 14.72 18.75 12.30
N PRO A 215 14.59 17.74 11.44
CA PRO A 215 13.36 17.49 10.69
C PRO A 215 12.13 17.27 11.59
N MET A 216 12.30 16.64 12.75
CA MET A 216 11.18 16.40 13.69
C MET A 216 10.66 17.72 14.27
N VAL A 217 11.53 18.67 14.61
CA VAL A 217 11.14 19.99 15.12
C VAL A 217 10.39 20.79 14.05
N ILE A 218 10.88 20.77 12.79
CA ILE A 218 10.20 21.42 11.67
C ILE A 218 8.81 20.82 11.45
N LEU A 219 8.69 19.50 11.45
CA LEU A 219 7.40 18.83 11.30
C LEU A 219 6.48 19.06 12.49
N ALA A 220 7.01 19.19 13.70
CA ALA A 220 6.23 19.56 14.89
C ALA A 220 5.62 20.95 14.74
N PHE A 221 6.39 21.93 14.25
CA PHE A 221 5.88 23.26 13.93
C PHE A 221 4.72 23.19 12.93
N PHE A 222 4.91 22.49 11.81
CA PHE A 222 3.84 22.33 10.82
C PHE A 222 2.65 21.53 11.35
N SER A 223 2.84 20.57 12.23
CA SER A 223 1.74 19.84 12.89
C SER A 223 0.85 20.74 13.77
N VAL A 224 1.36 21.91 14.17
CA VAL A 224 0.58 22.93 14.86
C VAL A 224 -0.12 23.86 13.87
N VAL A 225 0.64 24.46 12.94
CA VAL A 225 0.16 25.61 12.15
C VAL A 225 -0.47 25.26 10.80
N SER A 226 -0.18 24.08 10.22
CA SER A 226 -0.66 23.74 8.86
C SER A 226 -2.19 23.72 8.76
N GLY A 227 -2.89 23.47 9.85
CA GLY A 227 -4.35 23.52 9.88
C GLY A 227 -4.94 24.94 9.87
N TRP A 228 -4.14 25.95 10.16
CA TRP A 228 -4.64 27.31 10.25
C TRP A 228 -4.94 27.93 8.88
N VAL A 229 -4.44 27.34 7.81
CA VAL A 229 -4.78 27.76 6.43
C VAL A 229 -6.21 27.43 6.00
N GLY A 230 -6.89 26.55 6.76
CA GLY A 230 -8.27 26.12 6.53
C GLY A 230 -9.12 26.31 7.78
N ILE A 231 -8.95 27.44 8.50
CA ILE A 231 -9.87 27.82 9.58
C ILE A 231 -11.19 28.22 8.92
N PRO A 232 -12.30 27.54 9.23
CA PRO A 232 -13.58 27.81 8.57
C PRO A 232 -14.12 29.20 8.92
N ASP A 233 -14.79 29.80 7.95
CA ASP A 233 -15.49 31.05 8.14
C ASP A 233 -16.53 30.88 9.27
N GLY A 234 -16.63 31.88 10.16
CA GLY A 234 -17.56 31.79 11.29
C GLY A 234 -16.96 31.28 12.61
N PHE A 235 -15.68 30.90 12.63
CA PHE A 235 -15.00 30.56 13.89
C PHE A 235 -14.78 31.78 14.82
N GLY A 236 -15.09 32.97 14.32
CA GLY A 236 -14.98 34.22 15.09
C GLY A 236 -13.61 34.91 15.00
N ILE A 237 -12.69 34.38 14.17
CA ILE A 237 -11.43 35.02 13.83
C ILE A 237 -11.56 35.54 12.38
N PRO A 238 -11.13 36.78 12.06
CA PRO A 238 -11.23 37.33 10.71
C PRO A 238 -10.12 36.76 9.81
N VAL A 239 -10.06 35.44 9.70
CA VAL A 239 -9.14 34.69 8.83
C VAL A 239 -9.99 34.00 7.77
N LYS A 240 -9.60 34.14 6.53
CA LYS A 240 -10.25 33.53 5.38
C LYS A 240 -9.83 32.07 5.25
N ASP A 241 -10.76 31.20 4.88
CA ASP A 241 -10.43 29.81 4.56
C ASP A 241 -9.73 29.72 3.21
N TYR A 242 -8.40 29.94 3.22
CA TYR A 242 -7.57 29.88 2.02
C TYR A 242 -7.52 28.45 1.42
N PHE A 243 -7.68 27.41 2.26
CA PHE A 243 -7.62 26.05 1.76
C PHE A 243 -8.89 25.69 0.96
N ALA A 244 -10.04 26.08 1.46
CA ALA A 244 -11.30 25.85 0.76
C ALA A 244 -11.40 26.65 -0.55
N GLU A 245 -10.76 27.84 -0.65
CA GLU A 245 -10.69 28.57 -1.90
C GLU A 245 -9.78 27.93 -2.95
N LEU A 246 -8.68 27.32 -2.50
CA LEU A 246 -7.69 26.73 -3.40
C LEU A 246 -8.09 25.29 -3.83
N VAL A 247 -8.73 24.54 -2.94
CA VAL A 247 -9.05 23.11 -3.12
C VAL A 247 -10.56 22.94 -3.16
N VAL A 248 -11.12 23.23 -4.33
CA VAL A 248 -12.55 23.07 -4.60
C VAL A 248 -12.80 21.89 -5.55
N PRO A 249 -13.91 21.16 -5.40
CA PRO A 249 -14.34 20.20 -6.42
C PRO A 249 -14.68 20.94 -7.72
N SER A 250 -14.74 20.20 -8.83
CA SER A 250 -15.16 20.75 -10.12
C SER A 250 -16.58 21.33 -10.05
N GLU A 251 -16.92 22.23 -10.95
CA GLU A 251 -18.28 22.77 -11.08
C GLU A 251 -19.28 21.64 -11.30
N PHE A 252 -18.95 20.69 -12.17
CA PHE A 252 -19.76 19.51 -12.42
C PHE A 252 -20.03 18.70 -11.15
N ALA A 253 -19.03 18.45 -10.31
CA ALA A 253 -19.21 17.69 -9.07
C ALA A 253 -20.06 18.49 -8.05
N ARG A 254 -19.89 19.81 -7.97
CA ARG A 254 -20.68 20.67 -7.09
C ARG A 254 -22.16 20.67 -7.47
N GLU A 255 -22.45 20.83 -8.77
CA GLU A 255 -23.83 20.80 -9.28
C GLU A 255 -24.49 19.42 -9.11
N THR A 256 -23.74 18.34 -9.42
CA THR A 256 -24.27 16.97 -9.36
C THR A 256 -24.63 16.55 -7.93
N LEU A 257 -23.82 16.92 -6.95
CA LEU A 257 -24.03 16.57 -5.55
C LEU A 257 -24.80 17.63 -4.75
N GLY A 258 -25.06 18.81 -5.33
CA GLY A 258 -25.70 19.93 -4.63
C GLY A 258 -24.85 20.40 -3.43
N LEU A 259 -23.52 20.40 -3.57
CA LEU A 259 -22.62 20.73 -2.46
C LEU A 259 -22.73 22.22 -2.09
N GLU A 260 -23.24 22.48 -0.91
CA GLU A 260 -23.20 23.80 -0.30
C GLU A 260 -22.12 23.86 0.81
N PRO A 261 -21.51 25.03 1.03
CA PRO A 261 -20.58 25.19 2.14
C PRO A 261 -21.31 25.00 3.48
N HIS A 262 -20.89 23.99 4.26
CA HIS A 262 -21.43 23.81 5.60
C HIS A 262 -20.81 24.82 6.57
N PRO A 263 -21.63 25.55 7.35
CA PRO A 263 -21.11 26.46 8.36
C PRO A 263 -20.38 25.65 9.46
N PHE A 264 -19.35 26.23 10.04
CA PHE A 264 -18.63 25.60 11.14
C PHE A 264 -19.57 25.37 12.35
N SER A 265 -19.66 24.13 12.80
CA SER A 265 -20.45 23.75 13.96
C SER A 265 -19.57 23.58 15.21
N LEU A 266 -19.60 24.56 16.10
CA LEU A 266 -18.89 24.51 17.38
C LEU A 266 -19.33 23.29 18.22
N ILE A 267 -20.61 22.89 18.12
CA ILE A 267 -21.14 21.75 18.88
C ILE A 267 -20.49 20.45 18.39
N MET A 268 -20.37 20.23 17.08
CA MET A 268 -19.73 19.02 16.53
C MET A 268 -18.24 18.98 16.85
N ALA A 269 -17.56 20.10 16.73
CA ALA A 269 -16.17 20.24 17.13
C ALA A 269 -15.95 19.95 18.62
N ALA A 270 -16.85 20.43 19.49
CA ALA A 270 -16.79 20.14 20.92
C ALA A 270 -17.05 18.66 21.24
N ILE A 271 -17.98 18.01 20.57
CA ILE A 271 -18.27 16.57 20.73
C ILE A 271 -17.07 15.74 20.31
N SER A 272 -16.47 16.04 19.16
CA SER A 272 -15.28 15.37 18.64
C SER A 272 -14.08 15.56 19.57
N ALA A 273 -13.81 16.80 19.97
CA ALA A 273 -12.72 17.10 20.92
C ALA A 273 -12.92 16.39 22.27
N LEU A 274 -14.15 16.36 22.79
CA LEU A 274 -14.49 15.65 24.03
C LEU A 274 -14.24 14.15 23.90
N ALA A 275 -14.65 13.54 22.80
CA ALA A 275 -14.38 12.13 22.50
C ALA A 275 -12.86 11.84 22.50
N GLY A 276 -12.06 12.73 21.88
CA GLY A 276 -10.60 12.67 21.92
C GLY A 276 -10.03 12.78 23.33
N LEU A 277 -10.47 13.76 24.10
CA LEU A 277 -10.02 13.97 25.50
C LEU A 277 -10.37 12.79 26.40
N VAL A 278 -11.56 12.21 26.26
CA VAL A 278 -11.96 11.00 26.99
C VAL A 278 -11.05 9.83 26.63
N GLY A 279 -10.69 9.68 25.34
CA GLY A 279 -9.74 8.66 24.89
C GLY A 279 -8.35 8.82 25.53
N ILE A 280 -7.83 10.06 25.57
CA ILE A 280 -6.55 10.38 26.23
C ILE A 280 -6.63 10.07 27.73
N GLY A 281 -7.70 10.55 28.41
CA GLY A 281 -7.93 10.34 29.83
C GLY A 281 -8.00 8.86 30.22
N LEU A 282 -8.69 8.05 29.41
CA LEU A 282 -8.76 6.60 29.61
C LEU A 282 -7.41 5.92 29.41
N ALA A 283 -6.64 6.33 28.39
CA ALA A 283 -5.28 5.83 28.18
C ALA A 283 -4.37 6.17 29.37
N TYR A 284 -4.46 7.39 29.90
CA TYR A 284 -3.72 7.80 31.10
C TYR A 284 -4.11 6.97 32.33
N ALA A 285 -5.41 6.80 32.57
CA ALA A 285 -5.91 6.03 33.69
C ALA A 285 -5.46 4.55 33.66
N LEU A 286 -5.43 3.93 32.47
CA LEU A 286 -5.09 2.52 32.30
C LEU A 286 -3.57 2.26 32.24
N TYR A 287 -2.79 3.16 31.66
CA TYR A 287 -1.36 2.88 31.43
C TYR A 287 -0.40 3.64 32.33
N VAL A 288 -0.87 4.69 33.01
CA VAL A 288 -0.06 5.48 33.97
C VAL A 288 -0.50 5.23 35.39
N GLN A 289 -1.81 5.40 35.71
CA GLN A 289 -2.29 5.28 37.06
C GLN A 289 -2.47 3.82 37.54
N ARG A 290 -2.99 2.94 36.65
CA ARG A 290 -3.38 1.56 37.04
C ARG A 290 -2.97 0.54 35.96
N PRO A 291 -1.65 0.36 35.69
CA PRO A 291 -1.18 -0.48 34.58
C PRO A 291 -1.59 -1.97 34.73
N GLU A 292 -1.80 -2.46 35.95
CA GLU A 292 -2.29 -3.81 36.22
C GLU A 292 -3.70 -4.06 35.65
N ARG A 293 -4.55 -3.02 35.58
CA ARG A 293 -5.90 -3.13 35.00
C ARG A 293 -5.88 -3.37 33.51
N ALA A 294 -4.94 -2.79 32.77
CA ALA A 294 -4.78 -3.04 31.35
C ALA A 294 -4.48 -4.52 31.06
N GLY A 295 -3.60 -5.14 31.87
CA GLY A 295 -3.32 -6.57 31.79
C GLY A 295 -4.51 -7.47 32.20
N ALA A 296 -5.27 -7.08 33.20
CA ALA A 296 -6.48 -7.81 33.61
C ALA A 296 -7.57 -7.77 32.53
N LEU A 297 -7.76 -6.58 31.89
CA LEU A 297 -8.74 -6.40 30.81
C LEU A 297 -8.40 -7.26 29.59
N SER A 298 -7.13 -7.32 29.18
CA SER A 298 -6.69 -8.15 28.06
C SER A 298 -6.88 -9.65 28.31
N ARG A 299 -6.70 -10.09 29.55
CA ARG A 299 -6.98 -11.50 29.94
C ARG A 299 -8.47 -11.79 29.97
N ARG A 300 -9.28 -10.89 30.52
CA ARG A 300 -10.74 -11.07 30.60
C ARG A 300 -11.40 -11.14 29.22
N PHE A 301 -10.91 -10.36 28.26
CA PHE A 301 -11.40 -10.30 26.89
C PHE A 301 -10.40 -10.92 25.89
N SER A 302 -9.77 -12.07 26.28
CA SER A 302 -8.70 -12.69 25.49
C SER A 302 -9.11 -13.06 24.05
N GLY A 303 -10.36 -13.49 23.84
CA GLY A 303 -10.89 -13.77 22.50
C GLY A 303 -10.92 -12.53 21.61
N LEU A 304 -11.47 -11.41 22.13
CA LEU A 304 -11.48 -10.14 21.43
C LEU A 304 -10.05 -9.62 21.19
N TYR A 305 -9.20 -9.68 22.20
CA TYR A 305 -7.80 -9.32 22.06
C TYR A 305 -7.12 -10.08 20.92
N THR A 306 -7.29 -11.41 20.88
CA THR A 306 -6.73 -12.25 19.83
C THR A 306 -7.31 -11.94 18.45
N PHE A 307 -8.61 -11.68 18.35
CA PHE A 307 -9.27 -11.27 17.12
C PHE A 307 -8.68 -9.97 16.56
N LEU A 308 -8.49 -8.96 17.41
CA LEU A 308 -7.89 -7.68 17.04
C LEU A 308 -6.40 -7.81 16.72
N ASP A 309 -5.66 -8.61 17.50
CA ASP A 309 -4.23 -8.83 17.27
C ASP A 309 -3.96 -9.62 15.98
N LYS A 310 -4.84 -10.57 15.63
CA LYS A 310 -4.81 -11.28 14.34
C LYS A 310 -5.34 -10.44 13.17
N GLY A 311 -5.63 -9.15 13.36
CA GLY A 311 -6.06 -8.25 12.31
C GLY A 311 -7.41 -8.65 11.71
N TRP A 312 -8.40 -8.98 12.56
CA TRP A 312 -9.72 -9.48 12.17
C TRP A 312 -9.64 -10.71 11.25
N TYR A 313 -8.56 -11.45 11.30
CA TYR A 313 -8.24 -12.61 10.46
C TYR A 313 -8.27 -12.33 8.93
N PHE A 314 -8.17 -11.06 8.50
CA PHE A 314 -8.13 -10.73 7.06
C PHE A 314 -6.96 -11.39 6.35
N ASP A 315 -5.76 -11.36 6.95
CA ASP A 315 -4.59 -12.01 6.38
C ASP A 315 -4.78 -13.54 6.25
N ALA A 316 -5.42 -14.15 7.24
CA ALA A 316 -5.73 -15.59 7.21
C ALA A 316 -6.77 -15.91 6.13
N LEU A 317 -7.82 -15.08 6.00
CA LEU A 317 -8.83 -15.19 4.96
C LEU A 317 -8.20 -15.07 3.56
N TYR A 318 -7.41 -14.02 3.33
CA TYR A 318 -6.74 -13.83 2.05
C TYR A 318 -5.73 -14.95 1.74
N GLY A 319 -5.00 -15.43 2.77
CA GLY A 319 -4.11 -16.58 2.64
C GLY A 319 -4.83 -17.84 2.22
N ALA A 320 -6.01 -18.09 2.81
CA ALA A 320 -6.82 -19.29 2.52
C ALA A 320 -7.57 -19.21 1.19
N THR A 321 -7.87 -18.03 0.68
CA THR A 321 -8.65 -17.79 -0.55
C THR A 321 -7.77 -17.30 -1.69
N PHE A 322 -7.55 -16.01 -1.80
CA PHE A 322 -6.88 -15.38 -2.94
C PHE A 322 -5.45 -15.86 -3.15
N VAL A 323 -4.64 -15.95 -2.08
CA VAL A 323 -3.25 -16.42 -2.20
C VAL A 323 -3.20 -17.88 -2.63
N ARG A 324 -4.10 -18.72 -2.07
CA ARG A 324 -4.20 -20.14 -2.48
C ARG A 324 -4.67 -20.27 -3.92
N ALA A 325 -5.68 -19.50 -4.35
CA ALA A 325 -6.16 -19.47 -5.72
C ALA A 325 -5.05 -19.04 -6.70
N ALA A 326 -4.35 -17.94 -6.40
CA ALA A 326 -3.24 -17.47 -7.23
C ALA A 326 -2.12 -18.51 -7.36
N LYS A 327 -1.75 -19.16 -6.24
CA LYS A 327 -0.77 -20.27 -6.26
C LYS A 327 -1.27 -21.48 -7.07
N TYR A 328 -2.57 -21.77 -7.03
CA TYR A 328 -3.16 -22.84 -7.84
C TYR A 328 -3.08 -22.52 -9.34
N VAL A 329 -3.52 -21.31 -9.74
CA VAL A 329 -3.42 -20.85 -11.13
C VAL A 329 -1.97 -20.84 -11.61
N GLY A 330 -1.04 -20.36 -10.79
CA GLY A 330 0.40 -20.39 -11.11
C GLY A 330 0.95 -21.80 -11.30
N ARG A 331 0.48 -22.78 -10.53
CA ARG A 331 0.83 -24.19 -10.76
C ARG A 331 0.26 -24.73 -12.06
N MET A 332 -1.00 -24.44 -12.36
CA MET A 332 -1.63 -24.84 -13.62
C MET A 332 -0.89 -24.23 -14.83
N ALA A 333 -0.58 -22.94 -14.79
CA ALA A 333 0.16 -22.26 -15.83
C ALA A 333 1.55 -22.88 -16.05
N ARG A 334 2.27 -23.20 -14.97
CA ARG A 334 3.58 -23.88 -15.06
C ARG A 334 3.46 -25.27 -15.65
N GLU A 335 2.43 -26.02 -15.28
CA GLU A 335 2.24 -27.38 -15.79
C GLU A 335 1.83 -27.36 -17.27
N PHE A 336 1.00 -26.40 -17.66
CA PHE A 336 0.68 -26.12 -19.06
C PHE A 336 1.92 -25.77 -19.88
N ASP A 337 2.73 -24.83 -19.41
CA ASP A 337 3.98 -24.44 -20.07
C ASP A 337 4.91 -25.64 -20.23
N ARG A 338 5.15 -26.39 -19.16
CA ARG A 338 6.06 -27.54 -19.16
C ARG A 338 5.58 -28.69 -20.07
N ARG A 339 4.28 -29.02 -20.02
CA ARG A 339 3.77 -30.18 -20.77
C ARG A 339 3.45 -29.83 -22.22
N ILE A 340 2.83 -28.68 -22.46
CA ILE A 340 2.32 -28.33 -23.79
C ILE A 340 3.34 -27.49 -24.57
N LEU A 341 3.82 -26.40 -24.02
CA LEU A 341 4.74 -25.51 -24.73
C LEU A 341 6.14 -26.12 -24.85
N VAL A 342 6.77 -26.47 -23.76
CA VAL A 342 8.13 -26.98 -23.75
C VAL A 342 8.16 -28.44 -24.20
N GLY A 343 7.39 -29.32 -23.56
CA GLY A 343 7.38 -30.76 -23.88
C GLY A 343 6.68 -31.11 -25.19
N GLY A 344 5.51 -30.54 -25.43
CA GLY A 344 4.71 -30.82 -26.61
C GLY A 344 5.22 -30.10 -27.87
N LEU A 345 5.16 -28.79 -27.88
CA LEU A 345 5.54 -28.01 -29.05
C LEU A 345 7.05 -28.04 -29.29
N THR A 346 7.84 -27.52 -28.34
CA THR A 346 9.29 -27.38 -28.53
C THR A 346 9.98 -28.75 -28.61
N GLY A 347 9.66 -29.67 -27.69
CA GLY A 347 10.20 -31.01 -27.66
C GLY A 347 9.70 -31.89 -28.83
N GLY A 348 8.41 -31.74 -29.22
CA GLY A 348 7.83 -32.43 -30.35
C GLY A 348 8.44 -32.00 -31.67
N VAL A 349 8.56 -30.69 -31.91
CA VAL A 349 9.22 -30.17 -33.12
C VAL A 349 10.69 -30.57 -33.15
N GLY A 350 11.40 -30.42 -32.02
CA GLY A 350 12.79 -30.88 -31.90
C GLY A 350 12.96 -32.37 -32.20
N GLY A 351 12.04 -33.20 -31.69
CA GLY A 351 12.00 -34.65 -31.99
C GLY A 351 11.74 -34.98 -33.44
N LEU A 352 10.82 -34.23 -34.10
CA LEU A 352 10.57 -34.37 -35.54
C LEU A 352 11.80 -34.00 -36.37
N VAL A 353 12.43 -32.89 -36.07
CA VAL A 353 13.67 -32.44 -36.75
C VAL A 353 14.79 -33.44 -36.54
N SER A 354 14.96 -33.98 -35.33
CA SER A 354 15.96 -35.02 -35.05
C SER A 354 15.69 -36.29 -35.81
N ARG A 355 14.46 -36.80 -35.85
CA ARG A 355 14.09 -38.00 -36.65
C ARG A 355 14.31 -37.80 -38.16
N PHE A 356 13.93 -36.61 -38.63
CA PHE A 356 14.19 -36.25 -40.01
C PHE A 356 15.70 -36.16 -40.32
N GLY A 357 16.49 -35.60 -39.44
CA GLY A 357 17.93 -35.58 -39.51
C GLY A 357 18.55 -36.99 -39.52
N GLU A 358 18.03 -37.91 -38.69
CA GLU A 358 18.47 -39.30 -38.72
C GLU A 358 18.10 -40.03 -40.07
N LEU A 359 16.94 -39.72 -40.61
CA LEU A 359 16.53 -40.25 -41.91
C LEU A 359 17.45 -39.76 -43.02
N LEU A 360 17.76 -38.45 -43.03
CA LEU A 360 18.72 -37.87 -43.99
C LEU A 360 20.12 -38.44 -43.80
N ARG A 361 20.55 -38.68 -42.53
CA ARG A 361 21.86 -39.29 -42.24
C ARG A 361 22.01 -40.70 -42.84
N ARG A 362 20.91 -41.47 -42.92
CA ARG A 362 20.94 -42.80 -43.55
C ARG A 362 21.20 -42.73 -45.06
N LEU A 363 20.90 -41.59 -45.70
CA LEU A 363 21.24 -41.34 -47.10
C LEU A 363 22.73 -41.06 -47.30
N GLN A 364 23.45 -40.70 -46.26
CA GLN A 364 24.89 -40.48 -46.27
C GLN A 364 25.62 -41.82 -46.15
N THR A 365 25.73 -42.52 -47.24
CA THR A 365 26.34 -43.87 -47.29
C THR A 365 27.90 -43.83 -47.25
N GLY A 366 28.52 -42.64 -47.35
CA GLY A 366 29.96 -42.46 -47.41
C GLY A 366 30.60 -42.85 -48.74
N GLY A 367 29.81 -43.44 -49.65
CA GLY A 367 30.33 -43.83 -50.97
C GLY A 367 30.10 -42.77 -52.04
N VAL A 368 31.17 -42.29 -52.65
CA VAL A 368 31.12 -41.24 -53.71
C VAL A 368 30.19 -41.67 -54.87
N GLN A 369 30.17 -42.94 -55.17
CA GLN A 369 29.32 -43.51 -56.25
C GLN A 369 27.81 -43.31 -55.96
N ASN A 370 27.38 -43.47 -54.66
CA ASN A 370 25.98 -43.25 -54.25
C ASN A 370 25.59 -41.80 -54.37
N TYR A 371 26.49 -40.89 -54.02
CA TYR A 371 26.22 -39.45 -54.14
C TYR A 371 26.11 -39.03 -55.64
N ALA A 372 26.98 -39.52 -56.47
CA ALA A 372 26.90 -39.29 -57.89
C ALA A 372 25.55 -39.81 -58.51
N LEU A 373 25.10 -40.97 -58.02
CA LEU A 373 23.80 -41.50 -58.43
C LEU A 373 22.62 -40.65 -57.97
N PHE A 374 22.67 -40.16 -56.74
CA PHE A 374 21.63 -39.23 -56.19
C PHE A 374 21.60 -37.90 -56.94
N ILE A 375 22.74 -37.34 -57.32
CA ILE A 375 22.84 -36.10 -58.10
C ILE A 375 22.23 -36.35 -59.46
N LEU A 376 22.59 -37.47 -60.11
CA LEU A 376 22.10 -37.85 -61.42
C LEU A 376 20.55 -37.99 -61.44
N LEU A 377 20.02 -38.73 -60.45
CA LEU A 377 18.58 -38.92 -60.32
C LEU A 377 17.86 -37.58 -60.05
N SER A 378 18.43 -36.71 -59.23
CA SER A 378 17.86 -35.41 -58.96
C SER A 378 17.80 -34.50 -60.18
N VAL A 379 18.86 -34.48 -60.96
CA VAL A 379 18.90 -33.74 -62.25
C VAL A 379 17.90 -34.30 -63.25
N LEU A 380 17.74 -35.62 -63.29
CA LEU A 380 16.76 -36.29 -64.16
C LEU A 380 15.31 -35.92 -63.75
N ILE A 381 15.01 -35.95 -62.48
CA ILE A 381 13.70 -35.58 -61.95
C ILE A 381 13.41 -34.07 -62.18
N ILE A 382 14.36 -33.20 -61.99
CA ILE A 382 14.23 -31.77 -62.28
C ILE A 382 14.01 -31.56 -63.80
N GLY A 383 14.75 -32.28 -64.64
CA GLY A 383 14.58 -32.23 -66.10
C GLY A 383 13.21 -32.65 -66.55
N VAL A 384 12.66 -33.72 -65.97
CA VAL A 384 11.29 -34.19 -66.25
C VAL A 384 10.24 -33.16 -65.76
N ILE A 385 10.42 -32.58 -64.60
CA ILE A 385 9.50 -31.56 -64.04
C ILE A 385 9.56 -30.28 -64.92
N ALA A 386 10.74 -29.87 -65.36
CA ALA A 386 10.94 -28.65 -66.14
C ALA A 386 10.46 -28.74 -67.62
N GLY A 387 10.03 -29.91 -68.07
CA GLY A 387 9.44 -30.13 -69.38
C GLY A 387 10.45 -30.50 -70.45
N ALA A 388 9.93 -31.14 -71.54
CA ALA A 388 10.72 -31.75 -72.60
C ALA A 388 11.65 -30.79 -73.39
N GLN A 389 11.48 -29.50 -73.29
CA GLN A 389 12.32 -28.47 -73.91
C GLN A 389 13.80 -28.55 -73.54
N TYR A 390 14.09 -29.02 -72.30
CA TYR A 390 15.45 -29.09 -71.78
C TYR A 390 15.99 -30.52 -71.63
N ALA A 391 15.23 -31.50 -72.06
CA ALA A 391 15.59 -32.90 -71.90
C ALA A 391 16.95 -33.25 -72.59
N PHE A 392 17.28 -32.63 -73.70
CA PHE A 392 18.57 -32.81 -74.34
C PHE A 392 19.75 -32.24 -73.57
N LEU A 393 19.56 -31.05 -72.99
CA LEU A 393 20.56 -30.42 -72.17
C LEU A 393 20.83 -31.22 -70.90
N VAL A 394 19.76 -31.66 -70.22
CA VAL A 394 19.81 -32.50 -69.04
C VAL A 394 20.49 -33.82 -69.32
N PHE A 395 20.15 -34.48 -70.49
CA PHE A 395 20.81 -35.70 -70.89
C PHE A 395 22.33 -35.53 -71.18
N ALA A 396 22.73 -34.44 -71.84
CA ALA A 396 24.15 -34.10 -72.06
C ALA A 396 24.93 -33.89 -70.76
N ILE A 397 24.36 -33.18 -69.79
CA ILE A 397 24.96 -32.97 -68.47
C ILE A 397 25.10 -34.31 -67.74
N ILE A 398 24.10 -35.16 -67.78
CA ILE A 398 24.09 -36.51 -67.18
C ILE A 398 25.24 -37.35 -67.70
N VAL A 399 25.36 -37.43 -69.04
CA VAL A 399 26.42 -38.18 -69.69
C VAL A 399 27.81 -37.66 -69.29
N LEU A 400 27.98 -36.34 -69.26
CA LEU A 400 29.25 -35.71 -68.84
C LEU A 400 29.63 -36.04 -67.39
N ILE A 401 28.68 -35.94 -66.47
CA ILE A 401 28.88 -36.31 -65.07
C ILE A 401 29.23 -37.80 -64.92
N THR A 402 28.55 -38.66 -65.64
CA THR A 402 28.78 -40.09 -65.59
C THR A 402 30.19 -40.48 -66.13
N ILE A 403 30.59 -39.87 -67.24
CA ILE A 403 31.93 -40.05 -67.80
C ILE A 403 33.02 -39.56 -66.84
N THR A 404 32.85 -38.39 -66.25
CA THR A 404 33.82 -37.87 -65.31
C THR A 404 33.87 -38.67 -63.99
N ALA A 405 32.76 -39.16 -63.51
CA ALA A 405 32.71 -40.02 -62.30
C ALA A 405 33.37 -41.37 -62.56
N PHE A 406 33.18 -41.95 -63.79
CA PHE A 406 33.84 -43.20 -64.19
C PHE A 406 35.35 -43.00 -64.34
N ALA A 407 35.77 -41.89 -64.94
CA ALA A 407 37.19 -41.57 -65.15
C ALA A 407 37.94 -41.35 -63.86
N VAL A 408 37.29 -40.77 -62.80
CA VAL A 408 37.85 -40.56 -61.47
C VAL A 408 37.86 -41.87 -60.67
N GLY A 409 36.79 -42.69 -60.80
CA GLY A 409 36.70 -43.97 -60.07
C GLY A 409 37.63 -45.05 -60.59
N SER A 410 38.09 -44.95 -61.86
CA SER A 410 39.07 -45.90 -62.45
C SER A 410 40.57 -45.53 -62.04
N ARG A 411 40.77 -44.45 -61.38
CA ARG A 411 42.11 -44.01 -60.93
C ARG A 411 42.32 -44.14 -59.38
N LEU A 412 41.29 -44.59 -58.63
CA LEU A 412 41.38 -45.03 -57.24
C LEU A 412 41.22 -46.55 -57.16
#